data_dfd8dadeec1ceb89320ff20d8b3222a0
#
_entry.id   dfd8dadeec1ceb89320ff20d8b3222a0
#
_cell.length_a   1.000
_cell.length_b   1.000
_cell.length_c   1.000
_cell.angle_alpha   90.00
_cell.angle_beta   90.00
_cell.angle_gamma   90.00
#
_symmetry.space_group_name_H-M   'P 1'
#
loop_
_entity.id
_entity.type
_entity.pdbx_description
1 polymer ?
#
loop_
_entity_poly.entity_id
_entity_poly.type
_entity_poly.pdbx_seq_one_letter_code
_entity_poly.pdbx_strand_id
1 'polypeptide(L)'
;PTNPIPGDEARGTAIRIGKFLFQGMEQSIDAIDYDKPTLPPAFADYVHRFDWLRDLVATVNRGEGAPLAASIAEKWLAANGDRPRMPAWRIDNSAWRFLNMASAAPYLLTSSDLIYRSKILNHFARAARHLDQSAVRATKPFDKVCGWAGVVAASLLLPEGKARRAMGEHSLEAALRDLVFPDGGVLSRAPQQLMELIALLSTLRECYIARQEAVPDFLTDTLGRNVPALLGLTHADGGLGAWQGCGHVASERIEALVQASGVRARPLRQALDWGYQRVSAGPAVLQVDAGPPPHAKQALVGCASTLAFEFSFGKQRIVINCGGAGLAGASIPAALARGLRTTAAHSTLCVDDSNSTALLAKGQLGAGVVDVELERRDIEKATRIEANHDGYARAYGFIHNRVLI
;
A
#
# COMPACT_ATOMS: atom_id res chain seq x y z
N PRO A 1 -13.25 -15.16 8.24
CA PRO A 1 -13.26 -14.31 7.03
C PRO A 1 -12.54 -15.01 5.89
N THR A 2 -12.84 -14.61 4.65
CA THR A 2 -12.05 -14.92 3.45
C THR A 2 -11.20 -13.72 3.11
N ASN A 3 -10.04 -13.93 2.45
CA ASN A 3 -9.27 -12.79 1.96
C ASN A 3 -9.94 -12.27 0.67
N PRO A 4 -10.36 -11.00 0.61
CA PRO A 4 -11.04 -10.47 -0.58
C PRO A 4 -10.05 -10.14 -1.71
N ILE A 5 -8.76 -10.07 -1.41
CA ILE A 5 -7.70 -9.82 -2.39
C ILE A 5 -7.25 -11.19 -2.96
N PRO A 6 -7.30 -11.39 -4.27
CA PRO A 6 -6.85 -12.65 -4.88
C PRO A 6 -5.34 -12.87 -4.65
N GLY A 7 -4.96 -14.12 -4.50
CA GLY A 7 -3.56 -14.52 -4.46
C GLY A 7 -2.93 -14.52 -5.85
N ASP A 8 -1.60 -14.49 -5.88
CA ASP A 8 -0.80 -14.57 -7.11
C ASP A 8 -0.48 -16.04 -7.42
N GLU A 9 -0.94 -16.51 -8.58
CA GLU A 9 -0.77 -17.92 -8.99
C GLU A 9 0.69 -18.32 -9.20
N ALA A 10 1.53 -17.43 -9.72
CA ALA A 10 2.94 -17.71 -9.92
C ALA A 10 3.67 -17.88 -8.58
N ARG A 11 3.35 -17.03 -7.60
CA ARG A 11 3.89 -17.12 -6.24
C ARG A 11 3.39 -18.38 -5.53
N GLY A 12 2.09 -18.67 -5.65
CA GLY A 12 1.53 -19.90 -5.08
C GLY A 12 2.15 -21.17 -5.66
N THR A 13 2.39 -21.19 -6.97
CA THR A 13 3.09 -22.30 -7.66
C THR A 13 4.54 -22.43 -7.16
N ALA A 14 5.24 -21.32 -6.95
CA ALA A 14 6.58 -21.35 -6.37
C ALA A 14 6.59 -21.95 -4.95
N ILE A 15 5.59 -21.64 -4.11
CA ILE A 15 5.47 -22.20 -2.76
C ILE A 15 5.32 -23.73 -2.81
N ARG A 16 4.55 -24.26 -3.77
CA ARG A 16 4.38 -25.72 -3.94
C ARG A 16 5.69 -26.47 -4.21
N ILE A 17 6.65 -25.81 -4.83
CA ILE A 17 7.99 -26.37 -5.09
C ILE A 17 9.04 -25.93 -4.06
N GLY A 18 8.62 -25.41 -2.91
CA GLY A 18 9.49 -25.06 -1.78
C GLY A 18 10.20 -23.72 -1.93
N LYS A 19 9.66 -22.79 -2.70
CA LYS A 19 10.26 -21.46 -2.91
C LYS A 19 9.27 -20.34 -2.61
N PHE A 20 9.75 -19.23 -2.07
CA PHE A 20 9.05 -17.96 -2.17
C PHE A 20 9.53 -17.22 -3.41
N LEU A 21 8.58 -16.63 -4.13
CA LEU A 21 8.81 -15.74 -5.28
C LEU A 21 8.29 -14.34 -4.91
N PHE A 22 9.13 -13.31 -4.98
CA PHE A 22 8.73 -11.94 -4.71
C PHE A 22 9.50 -10.95 -5.57
N GLN A 23 8.79 -10.14 -6.36
CA GLN A 23 9.37 -9.12 -7.25
C GLN A 23 10.58 -9.62 -8.08
N GLY A 24 10.46 -10.80 -8.68
CA GLY A 24 11.50 -11.40 -9.51
C GLY A 24 12.62 -12.11 -8.76
N MET A 25 12.61 -12.11 -7.43
CA MET A 25 13.55 -12.90 -6.61
C MET A 25 12.91 -14.20 -6.14
N GLU A 26 13.67 -15.29 -6.23
CA GLU A 26 13.33 -16.57 -5.64
C GLU A 26 14.20 -16.84 -4.40
N GLN A 27 13.57 -17.42 -3.37
CA GLN A 27 14.25 -17.86 -2.16
C GLN A 27 13.72 -19.23 -1.73
N SER A 28 14.61 -20.19 -1.49
CA SER A 28 14.21 -21.47 -0.90
C SER A 28 13.63 -21.25 0.49
N ILE A 29 12.44 -21.80 0.74
CA ILE A 29 11.73 -21.70 2.03
C ILE A 29 12.54 -22.33 3.16
N ASP A 30 13.24 -23.46 2.86
CA ASP A 30 14.04 -24.18 3.82
C ASP A 30 15.38 -23.49 4.16
N ALA A 31 15.85 -22.61 3.26
CA ALA A 31 17.09 -21.88 3.43
C ALA A 31 16.92 -20.51 4.11
N ILE A 32 15.67 -20.13 4.44
CA ILE A 32 15.42 -18.84 5.15
C ILE A 32 15.77 -19.00 6.63
N ASP A 33 16.64 -18.15 7.13
CA ASP A 33 16.75 -17.88 8.56
C ASP A 33 15.62 -16.92 8.98
N TYR A 34 14.55 -17.46 9.55
CA TYR A 34 13.38 -16.67 9.97
C TYR A 34 13.67 -15.76 11.18
N ASP A 35 14.74 -16.01 11.93
CA ASP A 35 15.17 -15.15 13.04
C ASP A 35 15.92 -13.92 12.52
N LYS A 36 16.73 -14.09 11.47
CA LYS A 36 17.56 -13.05 10.87
C LYS A 36 17.54 -13.12 9.34
N PRO A 37 16.38 -12.84 8.70
CA PRO A 37 16.29 -12.97 7.26
C PRO A 37 17.21 -11.97 6.57
N THR A 38 18.03 -12.46 5.64
CA THR A 38 18.87 -11.64 4.75
C THR A 38 18.14 -11.13 3.52
N LEU A 39 16.81 -11.18 3.55
CA LEU A 39 15.94 -10.77 2.47
C LEU A 39 15.85 -9.23 2.36
N PRO A 40 15.65 -8.68 1.15
CA PRO A 40 15.27 -7.28 0.99
C PRO A 40 14.03 -6.95 1.84
N PRO A 41 13.91 -5.71 2.38
CA PRO A 41 12.86 -5.36 3.34
C PRO A 41 11.45 -5.71 2.89
N ALA A 42 11.08 -5.39 1.64
CA ALA A 42 9.74 -5.71 1.12
C ALA A 42 9.50 -7.22 0.99
N PHE A 43 10.52 -8.00 0.67
CA PHE A 43 10.42 -9.46 0.64
C PHE A 43 10.31 -10.04 2.07
N ALA A 44 11.09 -9.52 3.02
CA ALA A 44 10.97 -9.90 4.43
C ALA A 44 9.56 -9.61 4.97
N ASP A 45 8.97 -8.46 4.59
CA ASP A 45 7.60 -8.11 4.95
C ASP A 45 6.57 -9.09 4.37
N TYR A 46 6.70 -9.49 3.11
CA TYR A 46 5.87 -10.52 2.48
C TYR A 46 5.86 -11.83 3.29
N VAL A 47 7.05 -12.26 3.76
CA VAL A 47 7.19 -13.46 4.59
C VAL A 47 6.58 -13.24 5.98
N HIS A 48 6.88 -12.13 6.65
CA HIS A 48 6.44 -11.86 8.02
C HIS A 48 4.95 -11.50 8.15
N ARG A 49 4.34 -10.94 7.10
CA ARG A 49 2.90 -10.66 7.01
C ARG A 49 2.07 -11.89 6.71
N PHE A 50 2.71 -12.99 6.33
CA PHE A 50 2.04 -14.19 5.83
C PHE A 50 1.21 -13.92 4.56
N ASP A 51 1.65 -12.97 3.73
CA ASP A 51 1.01 -12.68 2.43
C ASP A 51 1.02 -13.91 1.52
N TRP A 52 2.03 -14.77 1.66
CA TRP A 52 2.19 -16.04 0.95
C TRP A 52 1.03 -17.04 1.17
N LEU A 53 0.29 -16.94 2.29
CA LEU A 53 -0.89 -17.79 2.52
C LEU A 53 -1.97 -17.56 1.48
N ARG A 54 -2.20 -16.30 1.13
CA ARG A 54 -3.16 -15.94 0.08
C ARG A 54 -2.77 -16.52 -1.27
N ASP A 55 -1.48 -16.46 -1.62
CA ASP A 55 -0.95 -17.00 -2.86
C ASP A 55 -1.05 -18.54 -2.90
N LEU A 56 -0.76 -19.20 -1.78
CA LEU A 56 -0.92 -20.64 -1.63
C LEU A 56 -2.39 -21.08 -1.80
N VAL A 57 -3.31 -20.39 -1.11
CA VAL A 57 -4.76 -20.67 -1.18
C VAL A 57 -5.31 -20.52 -2.58
N ALA A 58 -4.74 -19.63 -3.41
CA ALA A 58 -5.17 -19.44 -4.80
C ALA A 58 -4.77 -20.59 -5.74
N THR A 59 -3.78 -21.41 -5.36
CA THR A 59 -3.18 -22.40 -6.26
C THR A 59 -3.41 -23.86 -5.87
N VAL A 60 -3.79 -24.13 -4.63
CA VAL A 60 -3.99 -25.52 -4.15
C VAL A 60 -5.23 -25.62 -3.28
N ASN A 61 -5.87 -26.78 -3.35
CA ASN A 61 -6.93 -27.12 -2.43
C ASN A 61 -6.40 -27.30 -1.00
N ARG A 62 -7.31 -27.31 -0.02
CA ARG A 62 -6.95 -27.42 1.38
C ARG A 62 -6.17 -28.69 1.72
N GLY A 63 -6.48 -29.82 1.07
CA GLY A 63 -5.82 -31.12 1.36
C GLY A 63 -4.31 -31.07 1.07
N GLU A 64 -3.93 -30.44 -0.03
CA GLU A 64 -2.53 -30.27 -0.44
C GLU A 64 -1.86 -29.08 0.26
N GLY A 65 -2.60 -27.98 0.42
CA GLY A 65 -2.06 -26.72 0.94
C GLY A 65 -1.88 -26.69 2.46
N ALA A 66 -2.72 -27.39 3.24
CA ALA A 66 -2.63 -27.34 4.70
C ALA A 66 -1.30 -27.89 5.25
N PRO A 67 -0.75 -29.02 4.77
CA PRO A 67 0.57 -29.48 5.20
C PRO A 67 1.69 -28.48 4.90
N LEU A 68 1.66 -27.84 3.72
CA LEU A 68 2.63 -26.81 3.33
C LEU A 68 2.52 -25.58 4.23
N ALA A 69 1.29 -25.08 4.41
CA ALA A 69 1.02 -23.94 5.28
C ALA A 69 1.49 -24.20 6.72
N ALA A 70 1.20 -25.39 7.25
CA ALA A 70 1.62 -25.80 8.60
C ALA A 70 3.14 -25.84 8.73
N SER A 71 3.84 -26.46 7.79
CA SER A 71 5.31 -26.55 7.81
C SER A 71 5.97 -25.17 7.80
N ILE A 72 5.52 -24.25 6.93
CA ILE A 72 6.08 -22.90 6.87
C ILE A 72 5.75 -22.09 8.11
N ALA A 73 4.50 -22.17 8.60
CA ALA A 73 4.07 -21.47 9.80
C ALA A 73 4.83 -21.97 11.03
N GLU A 74 5.09 -23.27 11.14
CA GLU A 74 5.85 -23.85 12.26
C GLU A 74 7.30 -23.34 12.33
N LYS A 75 7.98 -23.28 11.18
CA LYS A 75 9.34 -22.71 11.07
C LYS A 75 9.36 -21.25 11.51
N TRP A 76 8.39 -20.47 11.01
CA TRP A 76 8.28 -19.06 11.40
C TRP A 76 7.98 -18.90 12.92
N LEU A 77 7.06 -19.70 13.46
CA LEU A 77 6.71 -19.68 14.89
C LEU A 77 7.88 -20.09 15.79
N ALA A 78 8.68 -21.06 15.38
CA ALA A 78 9.88 -21.46 16.10
C ALA A 78 10.88 -20.31 16.27
N ALA A 79 11.03 -19.49 15.23
CA ALA A 79 11.94 -18.34 15.24
C ALA A 79 11.34 -17.09 15.92
N ASN A 80 10.05 -16.81 15.70
CA ASN A 80 9.43 -15.52 16.02
C ASN A 80 8.23 -15.64 16.99
N GLY A 81 7.76 -16.84 17.31
CA GLY A 81 6.52 -17.04 18.06
C GLY A 81 6.61 -16.62 19.54
N ASP A 82 7.76 -16.79 20.18
CA ASP A 82 7.90 -16.61 21.63
C ASP A 82 8.24 -15.19 22.06
N ARG A 83 9.04 -14.49 21.32
CA ARG A 83 9.48 -13.13 21.65
C ARG A 83 9.25 -12.17 20.51
N PRO A 84 8.60 -11.01 20.76
CA PRO A 84 8.49 -9.96 19.76
C PRO A 84 9.88 -9.44 19.35
N ARG A 85 10.26 -9.64 18.09
CA ARG A 85 11.49 -9.14 17.49
C ARG A 85 11.20 -8.41 16.18
N MET A 86 11.98 -7.37 15.88
CA MET A 86 11.89 -6.65 14.61
C MET A 86 12.67 -7.40 13.51
N PRO A 87 12.22 -7.38 12.25
CA PRO A 87 11.02 -6.71 11.74
C PRO A 87 9.72 -7.53 11.86
N ALA A 88 9.78 -8.79 12.25
CA ALA A 88 8.64 -9.72 12.27
C ALA A 88 7.44 -9.21 13.09
N TRP A 89 7.72 -8.49 14.18
CA TRP A 89 6.71 -7.93 15.09
C TRP A 89 6.50 -6.41 14.90
N ARG A 90 6.95 -5.83 13.80
CA ARG A 90 6.48 -4.50 13.41
C ARG A 90 4.95 -4.50 13.41
N ILE A 91 4.34 -3.37 13.77
CA ILE A 91 2.89 -3.28 13.96
C ILE A 91 2.10 -3.61 12.68
N ASP A 92 2.55 -3.11 11.54
CA ASP A 92 1.98 -3.40 10.23
C ASP A 92 2.11 -4.89 9.87
N ASN A 93 3.30 -5.48 10.05
CA ASN A 93 3.52 -6.92 9.84
C ASN A 93 2.65 -7.78 10.76
N SER A 94 2.47 -7.37 12.01
CA SER A 94 1.63 -8.09 12.98
C SER A 94 0.15 -8.02 12.64
N ALA A 95 -0.34 -6.85 12.19
CA ALA A 95 -1.73 -6.67 11.78
C ALA A 95 -2.05 -7.49 10.52
N TRP A 96 -1.22 -7.38 9.48
CA TRP A 96 -1.40 -8.16 8.27
C TRP A 96 -1.29 -9.66 8.51
N ARG A 97 -0.31 -10.11 9.31
CA ARG A 97 -0.18 -11.53 9.67
C ARG A 97 -1.44 -12.03 10.37
N PHE A 98 -1.98 -11.27 11.33
CA PHE A 98 -3.22 -11.64 12.01
C PHE A 98 -4.36 -11.83 11.01
N LEU A 99 -4.57 -10.88 10.10
CA LEU A 99 -5.63 -10.93 9.09
C LEU A 99 -5.43 -12.07 8.09
N ASN A 100 -4.22 -12.25 7.57
CA ASN A 100 -3.90 -13.30 6.60
C ASN A 100 -4.03 -14.70 7.21
N MET A 101 -3.55 -14.90 8.45
CA MET A 101 -3.73 -16.16 9.17
C MET A 101 -5.20 -16.44 9.48
N ALA A 102 -5.98 -15.42 9.85
CA ALA A 102 -7.40 -15.56 10.11
C ALA A 102 -8.18 -15.92 8.83
N SER A 103 -7.84 -15.31 7.70
CA SER A 103 -8.46 -15.60 6.40
C SER A 103 -8.10 -17.00 5.88
N ALA A 104 -6.92 -17.50 6.19
CA ALA A 104 -6.43 -18.83 5.82
C ALA A 104 -6.55 -19.86 6.99
N ALA A 105 -7.35 -19.57 8.02
CA ALA A 105 -7.53 -20.45 9.18
C ALA A 105 -7.88 -21.91 8.81
N PRO A 106 -8.69 -22.20 7.75
CA PRO A 106 -8.92 -23.58 7.32
C PRO A 106 -7.65 -24.33 6.87
N TYR A 107 -6.64 -23.63 6.38
CA TYR A 107 -5.35 -24.23 6.00
C TYR A 107 -4.41 -24.42 7.21
N LEU A 108 -4.50 -23.54 8.21
CA LEU A 108 -3.64 -23.56 9.38
C LEU A 108 -4.15 -24.44 10.51
N LEU A 109 -5.49 -24.61 10.65
CA LEU A 109 -6.10 -25.27 11.82
C LEU A 109 -6.68 -26.67 11.52
N THR A 110 -6.50 -27.19 10.31
CA THR A 110 -7.01 -28.52 9.91
C THR A 110 -6.11 -29.66 10.39
N SER A 111 -4.87 -29.37 10.79
CA SER A 111 -3.95 -30.39 11.28
C SER A 111 -4.55 -31.19 12.44
N SER A 112 -4.34 -32.51 12.49
CA SER A 112 -4.66 -33.37 13.62
C SER A 112 -3.68 -33.19 14.80
N ASP A 113 -2.54 -32.55 14.58
CA ASP A 113 -1.57 -32.21 15.63
C ASP A 113 -2.12 -31.13 16.56
N LEU A 114 -2.54 -31.51 17.73
CA LEU A 114 -3.07 -30.63 18.77
C LEU A 114 -2.02 -29.66 19.32
N ILE A 115 -0.75 -30.05 19.34
CA ILE A 115 0.36 -29.18 19.80
C ILE A 115 0.56 -28.05 18.81
N TYR A 116 0.62 -28.35 17.50
CA TYR A 116 0.71 -27.36 16.46
C TYR A 116 -0.49 -26.39 16.48
N ARG A 117 -1.72 -26.93 16.57
CA ARG A 117 -2.93 -26.09 16.64
C ARG A 117 -2.92 -25.18 17.85
N SER A 118 -2.47 -25.68 19.01
CA SER A 118 -2.32 -24.85 20.21
C SER A 118 -1.30 -23.73 20.00
N LYS A 119 -0.17 -23.99 19.32
CA LYS A 119 0.82 -22.95 18.98
C LYS A 119 0.19 -21.84 18.11
N ILE A 120 -0.58 -22.19 17.08
CA ILE A 120 -1.28 -21.23 16.21
C ILE A 120 -2.28 -20.40 17.02
N LEU A 121 -3.14 -21.03 17.83
CA LEU A 121 -4.13 -20.32 18.66
C LEU A 121 -3.46 -19.39 19.68
N ASN A 122 -2.40 -19.86 20.33
CA ASN A 122 -1.60 -19.03 21.24
C ASN A 122 -0.94 -17.84 20.53
N HIS A 123 -0.51 -18.04 19.27
CA HIS A 123 0.02 -16.94 18.47
C HIS A 123 -1.04 -15.87 18.19
N PHE A 124 -2.28 -16.24 17.85
CA PHE A 124 -3.38 -15.28 17.69
C PHE A 124 -3.61 -14.45 18.96
N ALA A 125 -3.67 -15.12 20.13
CA ALA A 125 -3.84 -14.42 21.40
C ALA A 125 -2.66 -13.49 21.74
N ARG A 126 -1.43 -13.90 21.41
CA ARG A 126 -0.23 -13.09 21.59
C ARG A 126 -0.17 -11.91 20.63
N ALA A 127 -0.50 -12.13 19.36
CA ALA A 127 -0.57 -11.08 18.36
C ALA A 127 -1.61 -10.01 18.73
N ALA A 128 -2.79 -10.42 19.22
CA ALA A 128 -3.81 -9.50 19.69
C ALA A 128 -3.31 -8.61 20.84
N ARG A 129 -2.67 -9.20 21.86
CA ARG A 129 -2.07 -8.41 22.97
C ARG A 129 -0.95 -7.49 22.50
N HIS A 130 -0.13 -7.94 21.57
CA HIS A 130 0.92 -7.09 20.98
C HIS A 130 0.33 -5.91 20.23
N LEU A 131 -0.72 -6.11 19.43
CA LEU A 131 -1.42 -5.07 18.69
C LEU A 131 -2.05 -4.05 19.64
N ASP A 132 -2.74 -4.47 20.72
CA ASP A 132 -3.29 -3.58 21.74
C ASP A 132 -2.23 -2.62 22.30
N GLN A 133 -1.05 -3.12 22.63
CA GLN A 133 0.03 -2.33 23.21
C GLN A 133 0.73 -1.45 22.18
N SER A 134 0.89 -1.94 20.95
CA SER A 134 1.65 -1.27 19.90
C SER A 134 0.84 -0.19 19.19
N ALA A 135 -0.48 -0.37 19.01
CA ALA A 135 -1.36 0.60 18.37
C ALA A 135 -1.39 1.94 19.12
N VAL A 136 -1.43 1.88 20.45
CA VAL A 136 -1.41 3.08 21.31
C VAL A 136 -0.07 3.84 21.19
N ARG A 137 1.03 3.13 20.96
CA ARG A 137 2.39 3.71 20.91
C ARG A 137 2.81 4.10 19.49
N ALA A 138 2.06 3.73 18.47
CA ALA A 138 2.40 4.03 17.09
C ALA A 138 2.42 5.53 16.84
N THR A 139 3.49 6.03 16.23
CA THR A 139 3.68 7.45 15.90
C THR A 139 3.43 7.77 14.44
N LYS A 140 3.66 6.80 13.55
CA LYS A 140 3.42 6.97 12.12
C LYS A 140 1.93 6.76 11.81
N PRO A 141 1.30 7.66 11.03
CA PRO A 141 -0.14 7.57 10.76
C PRO A 141 -0.58 6.23 10.18
N PHE A 142 0.17 5.69 9.20
CA PHE A 142 -0.17 4.41 8.59
C PHE A 142 -0.02 3.23 9.57
N ASP A 143 1.03 3.24 10.40
CA ASP A 143 1.25 2.22 11.43
C ASP A 143 0.12 2.23 12.47
N LYS A 144 -0.41 3.42 12.84
CA LYS A 144 -1.59 3.54 13.70
C LYS A 144 -2.81 2.88 13.08
N VAL A 145 -3.08 3.15 11.80
CA VAL A 145 -4.21 2.54 11.09
C VAL A 145 -4.06 1.02 11.04
N CYS A 146 -2.87 0.50 10.69
CA CYS A 146 -2.61 -0.94 10.70
C CYS A 146 -2.85 -1.55 12.09
N GLY A 147 -2.30 -0.93 13.12
CA GLY A 147 -2.44 -1.40 14.49
C GLY A 147 -3.89 -1.47 14.95
N TRP A 148 -4.64 -0.39 14.80
CA TRP A 148 -6.04 -0.33 15.20
C TRP A 148 -6.93 -1.23 14.33
N ALA A 149 -6.67 -1.39 13.03
CA ALA A 149 -7.35 -2.37 12.20
C ALA A 149 -7.13 -3.80 12.71
N GLY A 150 -5.89 -4.12 13.11
CA GLY A 150 -5.55 -5.40 13.73
C GLY A 150 -6.25 -5.61 15.09
N VAL A 151 -6.34 -4.57 15.92
CA VAL A 151 -7.09 -4.62 17.22
C VAL A 151 -8.58 -4.89 16.96
N VAL A 152 -9.19 -4.18 16.00
CA VAL A 152 -10.61 -4.40 15.63
C VAL A 152 -10.81 -5.82 15.10
N ALA A 153 -9.95 -6.31 14.19
CA ALA A 153 -10.02 -7.67 13.67
C ALA A 153 -9.91 -8.71 14.80
N ALA A 154 -8.96 -8.53 15.72
CA ALA A 154 -8.80 -9.42 16.88
C ALA A 154 -10.03 -9.39 17.79
N SER A 155 -10.65 -8.23 17.98
CA SER A 155 -11.88 -8.08 18.79
C SER A 155 -13.09 -8.78 18.20
N LEU A 156 -13.15 -8.86 16.86
CA LEU A 156 -14.22 -9.54 16.12
C LEU A 156 -14.04 -11.06 16.13
N LEU A 157 -12.80 -11.53 15.97
CA LEU A 157 -12.51 -12.93 15.66
C LEU A 157 -12.14 -13.77 16.88
N LEU A 158 -11.65 -13.15 17.97
CA LEU A 158 -11.30 -13.86 19.20
C LEU A 158 -12.40 -13.73 20.26
N PRO A 159 -12.50 -14.67 21.22
CA PRO A 159 -13.40 -14.56 22.35
C PRO A 159 -13.17 -13.29 23.18
N GLU A 160 -14.23 -12.80 23.85
CA GLU A 160 -14.19 -11.66 24.80
C GLU A 160 -13.75 -10.30 24.19
N GLY A 161 -13.94 -10.12 22.87
CA GLY A 161 -13.51 -8.93 22.14
C GLY A 161 -14.38 -7.67 22.32
N LYS A 162 -15.61 -7.76 22.83
CA LYS A 162 -16.59 -6.65 22.77
C LYS A 162 -16.13 -5.34 23.40
N ALA A 163 -15.53 -5.38 24.59
CA ALA A 163 -15.05 -4.17 25.28
C ALA A 163 -13.90 -3.49 24.52
N ARG A 164 -13.01 -4.29 23.93
CA ARG A 164 -11.89 -3.82 23.12
C ARG A 164 -12.35 -3.23 21.79
N ARG A 165 -13.46 -3.73 21.24
CA ARG A 165 -13.97 -3.35 19.93
C ARG A 165 -14.35 -1.88 19.86
N ALA A 166 -15.17 -1.36 20.78
CA ALA A 166 -15.61 0.04 20.76
C ALA A 166 -14.45 1.02 20.79
N MET A 167 -13.44 0.76 21.65
CA MET A 167 -12.22 1.55 21.69
C MET A 167 -11.42 1.43 20.39
N GLY A 168 -11.29 0.21 19.85
CA GLY A 168 -10.56 -0.05 18.61
C GLY A 168 -11.18 0.67 17.41
N GLU A 169 -12.51 0.59 17.26
CA GLU A 169 -13.25 1.28 16.19
C GLU A 169 -13.11 2.81 16.29
N HIS A 170 -13.30 3.39 17.48
CA HIS A 170 -13.12 4.81 17.70
C HIS A 170 -11.68 5.28 17.36
N SER A 171 -10.68 4.52 17.79
CA SER A 171 -9.27 4.84 17.54
C SER A 171 -8.88 4.65 16.09
N LEU A 172 -9.44 3.65 15.40
CA LEU A 172 -9.24 3.43 13.96
C LEU A 172 -9.84 4.59 13.16
N GLU A 173 -11.06 5.01 13.48
CA GLU A 173 -11.70 6.16 12.84
C GLU A 173 -10.87 7.43 12.99
N ALA A 174 -10.37 7.71 14.20
CA ALA A 174 -9.47 8.83 14.44
C ALA A 174 -8.16 8.73 13.62
N ALA A 175 -7.53 7.56 13.60
CA ALA A 175 -6.32 7.31 12.83
C ALA A 175 -6.54 7.46 11.31
N LEU A 176 -7.71 7.06 10.80
CA LEU A 176 -8.08 7.25 9.39
C LEU A 176 -8.29 8.73 9.05
N ARG A 177 -8.90 9.52 9.94
CA ARG A 177 -9.01 10.98 9.75
C ARG A 177 -7.64 11.66 9.69
N ASP A 178 -6.67 11.17 10.46
CA ASP A 178 -5.30 11.69 10.46
C ASP A 178 -4.49 11.26 9.21
N LEU A 179 -4.84 10.14 8.56
CA LEU A 179 -4.09 9.57 7.43
C LEU A 179 -4.65 9.99 6.08
N VAL A 180 -5.98 10.09 5.97
CA VAL A 180 -6.70 10.20 4.69
C VAL A 180 -7.21 11.63 4.50
N PHE A 181 -6.88 12.22 3.36
CA PHE A 181 -7.40 13.51 2.95
C PHE A 181 -8.92 13.46 2.67
N PRO A 182 -9.62 14.60 2.72
CA PRO A 182 -11.06 14.66 2.40
C PRO A 182 -11.40 14.08 1.02
N ASP A 183 -10.50 14.22 0.04
CA ASP A 183 -10.64 13.68 -1.33
C ASP A 183 -10.29 12.19 -1.46
N GLY A 184 -9.92 11.53 -0.37
CA GLY A 184 -9.64 10.10 -0.33
C GLY A 184 -8.18 9.70 -0.58
N GLY A 185 -7.30 10.65 -0.85
CA GLY A 185 -5.86 10.43 -0.92
C GLY A 185 -5.23 10.18 0.45
N VAL A 186 -3.94 9.83 0.48
CA VAL A 186 -3.17 9.57 1.71
C VAL A 186 -2.02 10.56 1.88
N LEU A 187 -1.65 10.83 3.12
CA LEU A 187 -0.62 11.82 3.48
C LEU A 187 0.73 11.64 2.78
N SER A 188 1.12 10.40 2.50
CA SER A 188 2.37 10.10 1.78
C SER A 188 2.32 10.47 0.30
N ARG A 189 1.16 10.80 -0.22
CA ARG A 189 0.86 10.98 -1.65
C ARG A 189 1.22 9.76 -2.52
N ALA A 190 1.61 8.63 -1.91
CA ALA A 190 2.00 7.41 -2.60
C ALA A 190 0.78 6.53 -2.95
N PRO A 191 0.48 6.28 -4.23
CA PRO A 191 -0.62 5.41 -4.64
C PRO A 191 -0.47 3.98 -4.10
N GLN A 192 0.75 3.49 -3.93
CA GLN A 192 1.01 2.19 -3.32
C GLN A 192 0.47 2.10 -1.89
N GLN A 193 0.66 3.15 -1.07
CA GLN A 193 0.12 3.17 0.29
C GLN A 193 -1.42 3.25 0.29
N LEU A 194 -2.01 3.97 -0.67
CA LEU A 194 -3.47 3.99 -0.84
C LEU A 194 -4.02 2.61 -1.23
N MET A 195 -3.34 1.90 -2.13
CA MET A 195 -3.70 0.51 -2.47
C MET A 195 -3.62 -0.41 -1.25
N GLU A 196 -2.58 -0.28 -0.44
CA GLU A 196 -2.39 -1.06 0.79
C GLU A 196 -3.49 -0.73 1.82
N LEU A 197 -3.87 0.54 1.95
CA LEU A 197 -4.99 0.96 2.79
C LEU A 197 -6.31 0.34 2.34
N ILE A 198 -6.64 0.43 1.04
CA ILE A 198 -7.86 -0.16 0.50
C ILE A 198 -7.89 -1.67 0.76
N ALA A 199 -6.77 -2.38 0.54
CA ALA A 199 -6.65 -3.81 0.82
C ALA A 199 -6.88 -4.12 2.30
N LEU A 200 -6.27 -3.36 3.21
CA LEU A 200 -6.42 -3.52 4.65
C LEU A 200 -7.88 -3.35 5.10
N LEU A 201 -8.50 -2.25 4.69
CA LEU A 201 -9.88 -1.94 5.07
C LEU A 201 -10.87 -2.93 4.46
N SER A 202 -10.63 -3.39 3.23
CA SER A 202 -11.45 -4.43 2.57
C SER A 202 -11.34 -5.76 3.33
N THR A 203 -10.14 -6.16 3.75
CA THR A 203 -9.93 -7.38 4.53
C THR A 203 -10.56 -7.27 5.92
N LEU A 204 -10.49 -6.10 6.55
CA LEU A 204 -11.17 -5.84 7.82
C LEU A 204 -12.69 -5.92 7.67
N ARG A 205 -13.26 -5.38 6.60
CA ARG A 205 -14.69 -5.50 6.30
C ARG A 205 -15.14 -6.95 6.22
N GLU A 206 -14.35 -7.84 5.64
CA GLU A 206 -14.64 -9.28 5.60
C GLU A 206 -14.68 -9.93 7.01
N CYS A 207 -13.98 -9.36 7.99
CA CYS A 207 -14.09 -9.83 9.38
C CYS A 207 -15.46 -9.51 9.98
N TYR A 208 -16.03 -8.33 9.69
CA TYR A 208 -17.40 -7.98 10.10
C TYR A 208 -18.43 -8.90 9.43
N ILE A 209 -18.33 -9.07 8.11
CA ILE A 209 -19.23 -9.94 7.34
C ILE A 209 -19.19 -11.38 7.87
N ALA A 210 -18.01 -11.94 8.11
CA ALA A 210 -17.85 -13.30 8.63
C ALA A 210 -18.43 -13.49 10.03
N ARG A 211 -18.56 -12.41 10.80
CA ARG A 211 -19.19 -12.40 12.13
C ARG A 211 -20.66 -12.00 12.11
N GLN A 212 -21.21 -11.71 10.94
CA GLN A 212 -22.58 -11.19 10.76
C GLN A 212 -22.83 -9.91 11.58
N GLU A 213 -21.80 -9.07 11.69
CA GLU A 213 -21.83 -7.79 12.37
C GLU A 213 -21.95 -6.66 11.35
N ALA A 214 -22.60 -5.57 11.72
CA ALA A 214 -22.72 -4.40 10.87
C ALA A 214 -21.34 -3.77 10.63
N VAL A 215 -21.03 -3.49 9.36
CA VAL A 215 -19.82 -2.75 8.99
C VAL A 215 -19.99 -1.29 9.39
N PRO A 216 -19.10 -0.67 10.15
CA PRO A 216 -19.22 0.74 10.55
C PRO A 216 -19.18 1.69 9.35
N ASP A 217 -20.00 2.76 9.40
CA ASP A 217 -20.10 3.74 8.33
C ASP A 217 -18.75 4.39 7.99
N PHE A 218 -17.93 4.71 9.00
CA PHE A 218 -16.62 5.32 8.76
C PHE A 218 -15.71 4.45 7.86
N LEU A 219 -15.84 3.13 7.95
CA LEU A 219 -15.08 2.20 7.12
C LEU A 219 -15.57 2.23 5.67
N THR A 220 -16.89 2.18 5.48
CA THR A 220 -17.54 2.26 4.17
C THR A 220 -17.28 3.60 3.49
N ASP A 221 -17.40 4.69 4.23
CA ASP A 221 -17.18 6.06 3.73
C ASP A 221 -15.71 6.28 3.35
N THR A 222 -14.77 5.73 4.13
CA THR A 222 -13.34 5.83 3.79
C THR A 222 -13.04 5.08 2.50
N LEU A 223 -13.49 3.84 2.35
CA LEU A 223 -13.35 3.08 1.09
C LEU A 223 -14.03 3.81 -0.07
N GLY A 224 -15.21 4.39 0.17
CA GLY A 224 -15.97 5.18 -0.82
C GLY A 224 -15.23 6.39 -1.36
N ARG A 225 -14.32 6.98 -0.59
CA ARG A 225 -13.44 8.09 -1.01
C ARG A 225 -12.09 7.59 -1.58
N ASN A 226 -11.51 6.56 -1.00
CA ASN A 226 -10.22 6.04 -1.43
C ASN A 226 -10.24 5.46 -2.85
N VAL A 227 -11.32 4.72 -3.20
CA VAL A 227 -11.41 4.08 -4.52
C VAL A 227 -11.50 5.09 -5.67
N PRO A 228 -12.37 6.12 -5.66
CA PRO A 228 -12.35 7.17 -6.69
C PRO A 228 -10.99 7.87 -6.82
N ALA A 229 -10.31 8.14 -5.70
CA ALA A 229 -8.99 8.75 -5.67
C ALA A 229 -7.96 7.85 -6.38
N LEU A 230 -7.91 6.56 -6.06
CA LEU A 230 -7.03 5.60 -6.73
C LEU A 230 -7.33 5.52 -8.23
N LEU A 231 -8.60 5.40 -8.61
CA LEU A 231 -9.03 5.36 -10.01
C LEU A 231 -8.66 6.65 -10.76
N GLY A 232 -8.59 7.79 -10.06
CA GLY A 232 -8.11 9.06 -10.61
C GLY A 232 -6.70 8.99 -11.21
N LEU A 233 -5.89 8.05 -10.75
CA LEU A 233 -4.53 7.81 -11.22
C LEU A 233 -4.40 6.61 -12.19
N THR A 234 -5.50 6.08 -12.72
CA THR A 234 -5.45 5.04 -13.76
C THR A 234 -5.45 5.65 -15.16
N HIS A 235 -4.74 5.02 -16.08
CA HIS A 235 -4.75 5.34 -17.49
C HIS A 235 -5.91 4.70 -18.24
N ALA A 236 -6.01 4.94 -19.55
CA ALA A 236 -7.05 4.34 -20.38
C ALA A 236 -6.90 2.82 -20.55
N ASP A 237 -5.72 2.26 -20.28
CA ASP A 237 -5.47 0.81 -20.18
C ASP A 237 -5.94 0.19 -18.85
N GLY A 238 -6.46 1.00 -17.92
CA GLY A 238 -6.88 0.59 -16.57
C GLY A 238 -5.75 0.47 -15.56
N GLY A 239 -4.50 0.52 -15.99
CA GLY A 239 -3.33 0.43 -15.12
C GLY A 239 -3.01 1.76 -14.44
N LEU A 240 -2.33 1.70 -13.31
CA LEU A 240 -1.96 2.87 -12.51
C LEU A 240 -0.79 3.64 -13.14
N GLY A 241 -0.80 4.96 -13.04
CA GLY A 241 0.35 5.81 -13.33
C GLY A 241 1.46 5.67 -12.29
N ALA A 242 2.66 6.15 -12.62
CA ALA A 242 3.85 6.02 -11.79
C ALA A 242 4.12 7.29 -10.98
N TRP A 243 3.75 7.30 -9.70
CA TRP A 243 3.76 8.47 -8.83
C TRP A 243 4.34 8.18 -7.44
N GLN A 244 5.10 9.10 -6.88
CA GLN A 244 5.50 9.17 -5.46
C GLN A 244 5.93 7.82 -4.86
N GLY A 245 6.91 7.17 -5.47
CA GLY A 245 7.45 5.89 -5.03
C GLY A 245 6.76 4.65 -5.62
N CYS A 246 5.59 4.81 -6.22
CA CYS A 246 4.83 3.75 -6.87
C CYS A 246 5.12 3.73 -8.37
N GLY A 247 5.67 2.63 -8.88
CA GLY A 247 5.79 2.40 -10.31
C GLY A 247 4.45 1.99 -10.94
N HIS A 248 4.51 1.63 -12.21
CA HIS A 248 3.35 1.13 -12.94
C HIS A 248 2.74 -0.13 -12.28
N VAL A 249 1.42 -0.14 -12.15
CA VAL A 249 0.63 -1.28 -11.67
C VAL A 249 -0.36 -1.69 -12.76
N ALA A 250 -0.39 -2.97 -13.09
CA ALA A 250 -1.29 -3.51 -14.12
C ALA A 250 -2.77 -3.38 -13.73
N SER A 251 -3.64 -3.28 -14.76
CA SER A 251 -5.09 -3.12 -14.60
C SER A 251 -5.72 -4.20 -13.75
N GLU A 252 -5.31 -5.46 -13.93
CA GLU A 252 -5.88 -6.62 -13.24
C GLU A 252 -5.75 -6.49 -11.71
N ARG A 253 -4.61 -5.94 -11.26
CA ARG A 253 -4.38 -5.70 -9.84
C ARG A 253 -5.25 -4.58 -9.28
N ILE A 254 -5.48 -3.53 -10.07
CA ILE A 254 -6.38 -2.43 -9.69
C ILE A 254 -7.83 -2.91 -9.66
N GLU A 255 -8.27 -3.63 -10.69
CA GLU A 255 -9.62 -4.21 -10.78
C GLU A 255 -9.92 -5.14 -9.61
N ALA A 256 -8.99 -6.04 -9.29
CA ALA A 256 -9.12 -6.95 -8.15
C ALA A 256 -9.25 -6.18 -6.82
N LEU A 257 -8.49 -5.11 -6.63
CA LEU A 257 -8.57 -4.29 -5.44
C LEU A 257 -9.89 -3.53 -5.33
N VAL A 258 -10.35 -2.94 -6.43
CA VAL A 258 -11.65 -2.26 -6.51
C VAL A 258 -12.79 -3.24 -6.22
N GLN A 259 -12.75 -4.43 -6.82
CA GLN A 259 -13.73 -5.48 -6.56
C GLN A 259 -13.74 -5.89 -5.08
N ALA A 260 -12.56 -6.11 -4.50
CA ALA A 260 -12.40 -6.45 -3.07
C ALA A 260 -13.01 -5.38 -2.15
N SER A 261 -12.91 -4.10 -2.52
CA SER A 261 -13.48 -2.99 -1.75
C SER A 261 -15.02 -2.98 -1.74
N GLY A 262 -15.66 -3.59 -2.75
CA GLY A 262 -17.11 -3.53 -2.97
C GLY A 262 -17.61 -2.16 -3.41
N VAL A 263 -16.73 -1.21 -3.67
CA VAL A 263 -17.07 0.15 -4.10
C VAL A 263 -17.18 0.21 -5.61
N ARG A 264 -18.27 0.80 -6.10
CA ARG A 264 -18.44 1.15 -7.52
C ARG A 264 -18.31 2.66 -7.66
N ALA A 265 -17.26 3.12 -8.33
CA ALA A 265 -16.97 4.54 -8.47
C ALA A 265 -16.42 4.88 -9.84
N ARG A 266 -16.50 6.18 -10.17
CA ARG A 266 -15.80 6.76 -11.32
C ARG A 266 -14.47 7.36 -10.86
N PRO A 267 -13.47 7.46 -11.75
CA PRO A 267 -12.21 8.14 -11.44
C PRO A 267 -12.45 9.58 -10.95
N LEU A 268 -11.78 9.96 -9.87
CA LEU A 268 -11.79 11.34 -9.37
C LEU A 268 -11.05 12.23 -10.38
N ARG A 269 -11.67 13.35 -10.77
CA ARG A 269 -11.09 14.30 -11.73
C ARG A 269 -10.11 15.28 -11.09
N GLN A 270 -10.37 15.66 -9.86
CA GLN A 270 -9.58 16.63 -9.09
C GLN A 270 -9.44 16.12 -7.65
N ALA A 271 -8.23 15.82 -7.24
CA ALA A 271 -7.87 15.52 -5.87
C ALA A 271 -7.09 16.72 -5.33
N LEU A 272 -7.79 17.72 -4.81
CA LEU A 272 -7.21 19.02 -4.43
C LEU A 272 -6.26 18.88 -3.24
N ASP A 273 -6.65 18.08 -2.24
CA ASP A 273 -5.83 17.85 -1.05
C ASP A 273 -4.69 16.87 -1.34
N TRP A 274 -4.97 15.82 -2.13
CA TRP A 274 -3.96 14.84 -2.53
C TRP A 274 -3.03 15.36 -3.64
N GLY A 275 -3.46 16.43 -4.34
CA GLY A 275 -2.64 17.15 -5.30
C GLY A 275 -2.54 16.52 -6.67
N TYR A 276 -3.48 15.67 -7.09
CA TYR A 276 -3.50 15.09 -8.43
C TYR A 276 -4.66 15.60 -9.26
N GLN A 277 -4.39 15.84 -10.56
CA GLN A 277 -5.39 16.23 -11.53
C GLN A 277 -5.50 15.19 -12.63
N ARG A 278 -6.73 14.92 -13.09
CA ARG A 278 -7.04 14.03 -14.19
C ARG A 278 -7.92 14.74 -15.22
N VAL A 279 -7.54 14.64 -16.48
CA VAL A 279 -8.39 15.01 -17.62
C VAL A 279 -8.56 13.79 -18.51
N SER A 280 -9.77 13.56 -19.00
CA SER A 280 -10.05 12.51 -19.98
C SER A 280 -10.94 13.04 -21.09
N ALA A 281 -10.54 12.76 -22.33
CA ALA A 281 -11.26 13.17 -23.54
C ALA A 281 -11.25 11.98 -24.52
N GLY A 282 -12.38 11.31 -24.68
CA GLY A 282 -12.43 10.06 -25.45
C GLY A 282 -11.41 9.04 -24.92
N PRO A 283 -10.51 8.52 -25.78
CA PRO A 283 -9.48 7.57 -25.37
C PRO A 283 -8.26 8.21 -24.68
N ALA A 284 -8.18 9.55 -24.65
CA ALA A 284 -7.05 10.27 -24.06
C ALA A 284 -7.22 10.43 -22.56
N VAL A 285 -6.15 10.19 -21.80
CA VAL A 285 -6.06 10.44 -20.37
C VAL A 285 -4.78 11.18 -20.06
N LEU A 286 -4.91 12.31 -19.38
CA LEU A 286 -3.83 13.12 -18.83
C LEU A 286 -3.94 13.06 -17.30
N GLN A 287 -2.82 12.83 -16.62
CA GLN A 287 -2.67 12.93 -15.18
C GLN A 287 -1.56 13.93 -14.86
N VAL A 288 -1.73 14.72 -13.83
CA VAL A 288 -0.74 15.74 -13.41
C VAL A 288 -0.54 15.69 -11.92
N ASP A 289 0.73 15.71 -11.48
CA ASP A 289 1.13 15.91 -10.09
C ASP A 289 1.17 17.42 -9.80
N ALA A 290 0.04 17.98 -9.36
CA ALA A 290 -0.15 19.40 -9.11
C ALA A 290 -0.25 19.73 -7.61
N GLY A 291 0.51 19.03 -6.78
CA GLY A 291 0.61 19.30 -5.34
C GLY A 291 2.06 19.37 -4.86
N PRO A 292 2.29 19.98 -3.68
CA PRO A 292 3.61 19.96 -3.07
C PRO A 292 4.02 18.53 -2.73
N PRO A 293 5.33 18.22 -2.66
CA PRO A 293 5.79 16.91 -2.23
C PRO A 293 5.25 16.58 -0.83
N PRO A 294 5.07 15.29 -0.51
CA PRO A 294 4.60 14.91 0.81
C PRO A 294 5.59 15.34 1.90
N HIS A 295 5.09 15.64 3.10
CA HIS A 295 5.93 16.04 4.23
C HIS A 295 7.04 15.01 4.49
N ALA A 296 8.27 15.47 4.72
CA ALA A 296 9.48 14.65 4.81
C ALA A 296 9.37 13.43 5.75
N LYS A 297 8.65 13.55 6.88
CA LYS A 297 8.43 12.44 7.82
C LYS A 297 7.55 11.31 7.27
N GLN A 298 6.79 11.57 6.20
CA GLN A 298 5.82 10.64 5.62
C GLN A 298 6.23 10.14 4.24
N ALA A 299 7.31 10.69 3.69
CA ALA A 299 7.70 10.54 2.30
C ALA A 299 9.05 9.82 2.12
N LEU A 300 9.25 8.67 2.76
CA LEU A 300 10.47 7.88 2.56
C LEU A 300 10.68 7.43 1.11
N VAL A 301 9.62 7.38 0.32
CA VAL A 301 9.62 7.00 -1.10
C VAL A 301 9.24 8.15 -2.03
N GLY A 302 8.96 9.33 -1.50
CA GLY A 302 8.53 10.50 -2.26
C GLY A 302 9.52 10.91 -3.34
N CYS A 303 9.01 11.49 -4.44
CA CYS A 303 9.78 11.92 -5.59
C CYS A 303 9.78 13.44 -5.72
N ALA A 304 10.81 14.01 -6.35
CA ALA A 304 10.87 15.42 -6.74
C ALA A 304 10.15 15.61 -8.10
N SER A 305 8.84 15.29 -8.14
CA SER A 305 8.02 15.15 -9.36
C SER A 305 6.97 16.23 -9.54
N THR A 306 7.02 17.31 -8.77
CA THR A 306 6.01 18.37 -8.86
C THR A 306 5.88 18.92 -10.28
N LEU A 307 4.63 19.06 -10.75
CA LEU A 307 4.21 19.39 -12.10
C LEU A 307 4.61 18.37 -13.18
N ALA A 308 5.03 17.16 -12.80
CA ALA A 308 5.12 16.08 -13.78
C ALA A 308 3.72 15.68 -14.25
N PHE A 309 3.65 15.14 -15.47
CA PHE A 309 2.42 14.62 -16.04
C PHE A 309 2.64 13.25 -16.67
N GLU A 310 1.58 12.48 -16.80
CA GLU A 310 1.53 11.29 -17.64
C GLU A 310 0.41 11.42 -18.66
N PHE A 311 0.61 10.88 -19.84
CA PHE A 311 -0.36 10.93 -20.91
C PHE A 311 -0.49 9.58 -21.62
N SER A 312 -1.72 9.14 -21.82
CA SER A 312 -2.04 7.94 -22.59
C SER A 312 -3.15 8.20 -23.62
N PHE A 313 -3.12 7.44 -24.71
CA PHE A 313 -4.17 7.42 -25.72
C PHE A 313 -4.56 5.97 -26.03
N GLY A 314 -5.79 5.60 -25.74
CA GLY A 314 -6.21 4.20 -25.73
C GLY A 314 -5.33 3.38 -24.78
N LYS A 315 -4.84 2.25 -25.24
CA LYS A 315 -3.95 1.39 -24.44
C LYS A 315 -2.48 1.80 -24.48
N GLN A 316 -2.13 2.84 -25.23
CA GLN A 316 -0.74 3.28 -25.39
C GLN A 316 -0.41 4.39 -24.40
N ARG A 317 0.64 4.21 -23.62
CA ARG A 317 1.21 5.24 -22.76
C ARG A 317 2.26 6.01 -23.55
N ILE A 318 2.07 7.32 -23.72
CA ILE A 318 2.90 8.18 -24.57
C ILE A 318 3.92 8.94 -23.73
N VAL A 319 3.49 9.47 -22.58
CA VAL A 319 4.37 10.11 -21.60
C VAL A 319 4.19 9.40 -20.27
N ILE A 320 5.30 8.95 -19.70
CA ILE A 320 5.35 8.21 -18.42
C ILE A 320 6.42 8.78 -17.51
N ASN A 321 6.30 8.53 -16.22
CA ASN A 321 7.32 8.80 -15.22
C ASN A 321 8.01 7.51 -14.77
N CYS A 322 9.18 7.59 -14.14
CA CYS A 322 9.76 6.48 -13.42
C CYS A 322 9.02 6.20 -12.10
N GLY A 323 8.50 7.23 -11.44
CA GLY A 323 7.64 7.13 -10.26
C GLY A 323 8.35 6.66 -8.99
N GLY A 324 9.67 6.39 -9.03
CA GLY A 324 10.42 5.83 -7.91
C GLY A 324 10.63 4.32 -8.02
N ALA A 325 11.18 3.72 -6.97
CA ALA A 325 11.72 2.35 -6.97
C ALA A 325 10.82 1.31 -6.28
N GLY A 326 9.68 1.69 -5.75
CA GLY A 326 8.87 0.81 -4.88
C GLY A 326 8.41 -0.50 -5.52
N LEU A 327 8.26 -0.53 -6.85
CA LEU A 327 7.87 -1.71 -7.62
C LEU A 327 8.91 -2.12 -8.67
N ALA A 328 10.13 -1.56 -8.61
CA ALA A 328 11.17 -1.79 -9.60
C ALA A 328 11.92 -3.12 -9.43
N GLY A 329 11.46 -3.99 -8.54
CA GLY A 329 12.08 -5.26 -8.19
C GLY A 329 12.67 -5.25 -6.79
N ALA A 330 12.90 -6.46 -6.25
CA ALA A 330 13.33 -6.63 -4.86
C ALA A 330 14.81 -6.25 -4.64
N SER A 331 15.61 -6.21 -5.69
CA SER A 331 17.06 -5.96 -5.60
C SER A 331 17.51 -5.05 -6.72
N ILE A 332 17.51 -3.75 -6.45
CA ILE A 332 18.12 -2.74 -7.35
C ILE A 332 19.22 -1.97 -6.62
N PRO A 333 20.26 -1.50 -7.34
CA PRO A 333 21.30 -0.69 -6.73
C PRO A 333 20.74 0.58 -6.05
N ALA A 334 21.25 0.92 -4.87
CA ALA A 334 20.79 2.09 -4.11
C ALA A 334 20.90 3.41 -4.90
N ALA A 335 21.93 3.54 -5.74
CA ALA A 335 22.09 4.71 -6.62
C ALA A 335 20.95 4.82 -7.64
N LEU A 336 20.56 3.69 -8.26
CA LEU A 336 19.42 3.65 -9.19
C LEU A 336 18.12 3.95 -8.47
N ALA A 337 17.86 3.31 -7.31
CA ALA A 337 16.69 3.59 -6.50
C ALA A 337 16.54 5.08 -6.15
N ARG A 338 17.66 5.75 -5.86
CA ARG A 338 17.68 7.20 -5.63
C ARG A 338 17.44 7.98 -6.93
N GLY A 339 18.08 7.57 -8.03
CA GLY A 339 17.95 8.22 -9.35
C GLY A 339 16.50 8.24 -9.83
N LEU A 340 15.76 7.16 -9.63
CA LEU A 340 14.34 7.04 -10.01
C LEU A 340 13.41 8.01 -9.26
N ARG A 341 13.89 8.71 -8.23
CA ARG A 341 13.13 9.69 -7.46
C ARG A 341 13.45 11.15 -7.83
N THR A 342 14.46 11.38 -8.67
CA THR A 342 14.90 12.72 -9.07
C THR A 342 13.91 13.39 -10.00
N THR A 343 13.99 14.72 -10.11
CA THR A 343 13.20 15.49 -11.09
C THR A 343 13.48 15.02 -12.51
N ALA A 344 14.73 14.72 -12.85
CA ALA A 344 15.13 14.23 -14.17
C ALA A 344 14.51 12.86 -14.55
N ALA A 345 14.02 12.10 -13.58
CA ALA A 345 13.32 10.83 -13.81
C ALA A 345 11.80 11.01 -14.07
N HIS A 346 11.33 12.24 -14.18
CA HIS A 346 9.91 12.57 -14.34
C HIS A 346 9.71 13.60 -15.46
N SER A 347 8.52 13.63 -16.03
CA SER A 347 8.13 14.51 -17.14
C SER A 347 7.85 15.95 -16.67
N THR A 348 8.82 16.56 -15.99
CA THR A 348 8.76 17.94 -15.51
C THR A 348 10.07 18.68 -15.80
N LEU A 349 10.08 20.00 -15.57
CA LEU A 349 11.25 20.82 -15.82
C LEU A 349 12.36 20.48 -14.82
N CYS A 350 13.55 20.17 -15.34
CA CYS A 350 14.78 20.06 -14.59
C CYS A 350 15.69 21.23 -14.98
N VAL A 351 16.25 21.93 -13.99
CA VAL A 351 17.08 23.13 -14.19
C VAL A 351 18.48 22.82 -13.70
N ASP A 352 19.47 22.94 -14.57
CA ASP A 352 20.91 22.76 -14.26
C ASP A 352 21.15 21.46 -13.47
N ASP A 353 20.59 20.34 -13.94
CA ASP A 353 20.63 19.02 -13.30
C ASP A 353 20.17 18.99 -11.82
N SER A 354 19.50 20.04 -11.36
CA SER A 354 19.03 20.11 -9.97
C SER A 354 17.58 19.62 -9.83
N ASN A 355 17.29 19.09 -8.66
CA ASN A 355 15.93 18.68 -8.32
C ASN A 355 15.08 19.86 -7.85
N SER A 356 13.81 19.89 -8.23
CA SER A 356 12.83 20.85 -7.69
C SER A 356 12.64 20.72 -6.17
N THR A 357 12.93 19.55 -5.62
CA THR A 357 12.96 19.27 -4.17
C THR A 357 14.14 18.37 -3.87
N ALA A 358 14.95 18.72 -2.88
CA ALA A 358 16.17 18.00 -2.53
C ALA A 358 15.88 16.56 -2.06
N LEU A 359 16.73 15.62 -2.48
CA LEU A 359 16.74 14.24 -1.98
C LEU A 359 17.91 14.07 -1.02
N LEU A 360 17.62 13.91 0.27
CA LEU A 360 18.60 13.76 1.33
C LEU A 360 19.20 12.35 1.35
N ALA A 361 20.38 12.21 1.97
CA ALA A 361 21.16 10.95 1.99
C ALA A 361 20.37 9.76 2.58
N LYS A 362 19.49 10.01 3.56
CA LYS A 362 18.66 8.98 4.20
C LYS A 362 17.32 8.71 3.47
N GLY A 363 17.19 9.18 2.21
CA GLY A 363 15.99 9.00 1.42
C GLY A 363 14.83 9.95 1.73
N GLN A 364 14.98 10.87 2.67
CA GLN A 364 13.98 11.89 2.97
C GLN A 364 14.00 12.99 1.90
N LEU A 365 12.85 13.63 1.69
CA LEU A 365 12.76 14.87 0.94
C LEU A 365 13.25 16.04 1.81
N GLY A 366 14.02 16.94 1.19
CA GLY A 366 14.57 18.14 1.83
C GLY A 366 13.88 19.42 1.38
N ALA A 367 14.64 20.53 1.35
CA ALA A 367 14.17 21.81 0.88
C ALA A 367 13.86 21.78 -0.63
N GLY A 368 12.86 22.54 -1.05
CA GLY A 368 12.43 22.64 -2.44
C GLY A 368 11.02 23.22 -2.52
N VAL A 369 10.17 22.58 -3.29
CA VAL A 369 8.77 23.02 -3.45
C VAL A 369 8.05 23.05 -2.11
N VAL A 370 7.47 24.18 -1.79
CA VAL A 370 6.63 24.40 -0.59
C VAL A 370 5.18 24.58 -1.02
N ASP A 371 4.94 25.44 -2.00
CA ASP A 371 3.61 25.78 -2.50
C ASP A 371 3.45 25.43 -3.97
N VAL A 372 2.23 25.01 -4.31
CA VAL A 372 1.79 24.81 -5.69
C VAL A 372 0.48 25.57 -5.86
N GLU A 373 0.50 26.59 -6.70
CA GLU A 373 -0.72 27.25 -7.13
C GLU A 373 -1.30 26.49 -8.31
N LEU A 374 -2.59 26.21 -8.29
CA LEU A 374 -3.30 25.46 -9.30
C LEU A 374 -4.57 26.19 -9.73
N GLU A 375 -4.69 26.44 -11.02
CA GLU A 375 -5.92 26.87 -11.64
C GLU A 375 -6.39 25.84 -12.67
N ARG A 376 -7.64 25.44 -12.60
CA ARG A 376 -8.28 24.57 -13.58
C ARG A 376 -9.53 25.26 -14.14
N ARG A 377 -9.62 25.34 -15.46
CA ARG A 377 -10.78 25.89 -16.17
C ARG A 377 -11.26 24.88 -17.21
N ASP A 378 -12.52 24.49 -17.13
CA ASP A 378 -13.19 23.72 -18.18
C ASP A 378 -13.82 24.74 -19.16
N ILE A 379 -13.33 24.77 -20.39
CA ILE A 379 -13.82 25.56 -21.50
C ILE A 379 -14.51 24.65 -22.51
N GLU A 380 -15.40 25.19 -23.37
CA GLU A 380 -16.37 24.42 -24.20
C GLU A 380 -15.87 23.09 -24.79
N LYS A 381 -14.62 22.99 -25.22
CA LYS A 381 -14.04 21.79 -25.85
C LYS A 381 -12.69 21.38 -25.28
N ALA A 382 -12.26 22.01 -24.20
CA ALA A 382 -10.96 21.74 -23.59
C ALA A 382 -10.99 21.95 -22.08
N THR A 383 -10.06 21.31 -21.39
CA THR A 383 -9.73 21.62 -19.99
C THR A 383 -8.34 22.27 -19.96
N ARG A 384 -8.22 23.45 -19.37
CA ARG A 384 -6.95 24.10 -19.12
C ARG A 384 -6.55 23.90 -17.68
N ILE A 385 -5.37 23.36 -17.46
CA ILE A 385 -4.71 23.25 -16.16
C ILE A 385 -3.49 24.16 -16.21
N GLU A 386 -3.44 25.13 -15.32
CA GLU A 386 -2.26 25.98 -15.10
C GLU A 386 -1.80 25.79 -13.67
N ALA A 387 -0.53 25.45 -13.48
CA ALA A 387 0.03 25.27 -12.16
C ALA A 387 1.48 25.77 -12.11
N ASN A 388 1.87 26.32 -10.97
CA ASN A 388 3.22 26.78 -10.73
C ASN A 388 3.76 26.30 -9.38
N HIS A 389 5.09 26.30 -9.23
CA HIS A 389 5.77 26.00 -7.98
C HIS A 389 7.03 26.82 -7.79
N ASP A 390 7.41 27.02 -6.53
CA ASP A 390 8.54 27.83 -6.07
C ASP A 390 9.87 27.06 -5.92
N GLY A 391 9.95 25.78 -6.29
CA GLY A 391 11.08 24.90 -6.05
C GLY A 391 12.44 25.40 -6.58
N TYR A 392 12.44 26.25 -7.58
CA TYR A 392 13.64 26.87 -8.17
C TYR A 392 13.85 28.34 -7.74
N ALA A 393 12.92 28.93 -6.98
CA ALA A 393 13.00 30.33 -6.61
C ALA A 393 14.25 30.66 -5.79
N ARG A 394 14.58 29.83 -4.80
CA ARG A 394 15.73 30.08 -3.93
C ARG A 394 17.08 29.95 -4.65
N ALA A 395 17.22 28.97 -5.54
CA ALA A 395 18.50 28.66 -6.17
C ALA A 395 18.74 29.48 -7.44
N TYR A 396 17.67 29.76 -8.20
CA TYR A 396 17.74 30.32 -9.54
C TYR A 396 16.91 31.60 -9.73
N GLY A 397 16.12 32.00 -8.76
CA GLY A 397 15.33 33.24 -8.79
C GLY A 397 14.08 33.20 -9.67
N PHE A 398 13.56 32.01 -10.05
CA PHE A 398 12.37 31.92 -10.86
C PHE A 398 11.40 30.83 -10.40
N ILE A 399 10.15 30.98 -10.82
CA ILE A 399 9.01 30.08 -10.59
C ILE A 399 8.80 29.23 -11.85
N HIS A 400 8.62 27.92 -11.68
CA HIS A 400 8.22 27.06 -12.78
C HIS A 400 6.71 27.13 -12.97
N ASN A 401 6.25 27.60 -14.12
CA ASN A 401 4.85 27.60 -14.53
C ASN A 401 4.63 26.60 -15.66
N ARG A 402 3.57 25.80 -15.57
CA ARG A 402 3.15 24.82 -16.59
C ARG A 402 1.69 25.01 -16.94
N VAL A 403 1.41 25.06 -18.24
CA VAL A 403 0.06 25.09 -18.79
C VAL A 403 -0.16 23.84 -19.65
N LEU A 404 -1.25 23.12 -19.39
CA LEU A 404 -1.70 21.95 -20.15
C LEU A 404 -3.14 22.23 -20.63
N ILE A 405 -3.40 22.02 -21.93
CA ILE A 405 -4.71 22.27 -22.56
C ILE A 405 -5.13 21.03 -23.35
#